data_4668dae04356d1883405756f1a6c2fb9
#
_entry.id   4668dae04356d1883405756f1a6c2fb9
#
_cell.length_a   1.000
_cell.length_b   1.000
_cell.length_c   1.000
_cell.angle_alpha   90.00
_cell.angle_beta   90.00
_cell.angle_gamma   90.00
#
_symmetry.space_group_name_H-M   'P 1'
#
loop_
_entity.id
_entity.type
_entity.pdbx_description
1 polymer ?
#
loop_
_entity_poly.entity_id
_entity_poly.type
_entity_poly.pdbx_seq_one_letter_code
_entity_poly.pdbx_strand_id
1 'polypeptide(L)'
;AVARTVPAPAAPAAPPAAAAAAADDDAAPATPRAPEPGQEIVLLPDGAIVPPAAQLPRVFSPGDAPQGFANAPGTAVNRLPTIGDETQVATAPAPGFLRPPGAEAPAGALAGGPPPATAAVPAPAAPAPRGEEAPIRRYGAAFTPEPGKPLFSVVLIDPGTAAGGLDSGTIRALGLPLTIAIDPTRPDAATAAAAYRAAGLEVAILASPLPEGATAQDLEVALEAWRAVLPEAVAVVEPPKPVVQNNRLLAQDLVAVLGREGLGLVTQSGGTNAAEQLARAADLPEVRVWRVLDADRERGAVVERTLARAAFEAARDGAVTVMLSAWPESISGLTSWSVGATGTVNFAPVSALALAQMQNGG
;
A
#
# COMPACT_ATOMS: atom_id res chain seq x y z
N ALA A 1 -54.45 9.52 60.68
CA ALA A 1 -53.27 9.81 59.85
C ALA A 1 -52.03 9.22 60.55
N VAL A 2 -51.57 8.06 60.09
CA VAL A 2 -50.36 7.44 60.61
C VAL A 2 -49.24 7.65 59.60
N ALA A 3 -48.23 8.45 59.97
CA ALA A 3 -47.05 8.71 59.18
C ALA A 3 -46.17 7.45 59.16
N ARG A 4 -45.91 6.90 57.97
CA ARG A 4 -44.92 5.81 57.76
C ARG A 4 -43.57 6.46 57.47
N THR A 5 -42.63 6.26 58.39
CA THR A 5 -41.23 6.66 58.22
C THR A 5 -40.54 5.60 57.35
N VAL A 6 -39.96 6.02 56.23
CA VAL A 6 -39.12 5.20 55.34
C VAL A 6 -37.67 5.32 55.82
N PRO A 7 -36.96 4.22 56.08
CA PRO A 7 -35.57 4.28 56.46
C PRO A 7 -34.66 4.60 55.23
N ALA A 8 -33.65 5.42 55.46
CA ALA A 8 -32.63 5.82 54.45
C ALA A 8 -31.74 4.60 54.06
N PRO A 9 -31.26 4.52 52.82
CA PRO A 9 -30.35 3.46 52.38
C PRO A 9 -28.98 3.60 53.05
N ALA A 10 -28.42 2.45 53.47
CA ALA A 10 -27.11 2.34 54.08
C ALA A 10 -26.03 2.62 53.08
N ALA A 11 -24.97 3.33 53.50
CA ALA A 11 -23.78 3.61 52.75
C ALA A 11 -22.97 2.32 52.41
N PRO A 12 -22.34 2.21 51.26
CA PRO A 12 -21.51 1.04 50.94
C PRO A 12 -20.24 0.98 51.77
N ALA A 13 -19.91 -0.24 52.25
CA ALA A 13 -18.75 -0.53 53.06
C ALA A 13 -17.46 -0.35 52.23
N ALA A 14 -16.44 0.24 52.87
CA ALA A 14 -15.10 0.38 52.32
C ALA A 14 -14.41 -1.00 52.11
N PRO A 15 -13.60 -1.18 51.08
CA PRO A 15 -12.84 -2.40 50.86
C PRO A 15 -11.72 -2.56 51.90
N PRO A 16 -11.30 -3.80 52.27
CA PRO A 16 -10.23 -4.02 53.23
C PRO A 16 -8.88 -3.60 52.67
N ALA A 17 -8.08 -2.97 53.51
CA ALA A 17 -6.70 -2.60 53.24
C ALA A 17 -5.85 -3.85 52.89
N ALA A 18 -5.27 -3.88 51.74
CA ALA A 18 -4.27 -4.84 51.33
C ALA A 18 -2.97 -4.60 52.14
N ALA A 19 -2.49 -5.65 52.75
CA ALA A 19 -1.22 -5.67 53.48
C ALA A 19 -0.07 -5.38 52.48
N ALA A 20 0.76 -4.40 52.82
CA ALA A 20 2.00 -4.12 52.12
C ALA A 20 2.98 -5.28 52.34
N ALA A 21 3.29 -6.02 51.29
CA ALA A 21 4.48 -6.88 51.22
C ALA A 21 5.67 -5.98 50.89
N ALA A 22 6.63 -5.92 51.78
CA ALA A 22 7.92 -5.30 51.54
C ALA A 22 8.65 -6.08 50.43
N ALA A 23 8.91 -5.42 49.32
CA ALA A 23 9.88 -5.89 48.34
C ALA A 23 11.21 -5.21 48.67
N ASP A 24 12.20 -6.01 49.03
CA ASP A 24 13.62 -5.64 49.09
C ASP A 24 14.05 -5.30 47.66
N ASP A 25 14.22 -4.03 47.39
CA ASP A 25 14.78 -3.53 46.12
C ASP A 25 16.20 -3.00 46.43
N ASP A 26 17.13 -3.93 46.55
CA ASP A 26 18.59 -3.65 46.61
C ASP A 26 19.24 -4.19 45.33
N ALA A 27 18.87 -3.61 44.19
CA ALA A 27 19.61 -3.76 42.96
C ALA A 27 20.51 -2.52 42.77
N ALA A 28 21.73 -2.59 43.28
CA ALA A 28 22.77 -1.64 42.96
C ALA A 28 22.96 -1.54 41.42
N PRO A 29 23.20 -0.33 40.88
CA PRO A 29 23.47 -0.17 39.47
C PRO A 29 24.70 -0.97 39.05
N ALA A 30 24.60 -1.77 38.02
CA ALA A 30 25.68 -2.58 37.48
C ALA A 30 26.88 -1.69 37.15
N THR A 31 28.00 -1.91 37.85
CA THR A 31 29.28 -1.29 37.54
C THR A 31 29.69 -1.68 36.10
N PRO A 32 30.16 -0.73 35.28
CA PRO A 32 30.63 -1.06 33.95
C PRO A 32 31.82 -2.03 34.03
N ARG A 33 31.74 -3.13 33.31
CA ARG A 33 32.77 -4.14 33.20
C ARG A 33 34.04 -3.52 32.62
N ALA A 34 35.19 -3.76 33.25
CA ALA A 34 36.48 -3.32 32.74
C ALA A 34 36.74 -3.92 31.32
N PRO A 35 37.37 -3.15 30.42
CA PRO A 35 37.70 -3.64 29.09
C PRO A 35 38.75 -4.76 29.15
N GLU A 36 38.62 -5.72 28.23
CA GLU A 36 39.57 -6.83 28.12
C GLU A 36 40.96 -6.34 27.67
N PRO A 37 42.07 -6.97 28.11
CA PRO A 37 43.41 -6.54 27.75
C PRO A 37 43.65 -6.69 26.24
N GLY A 38 43.95 -5.57 25.58
CA GLY A 38 44.23 -5.50 24.14
C GLY A 38 43.38 -4.47 23.36
N GLN A 39 42.46 -3.77 24.02
CA GLN A 39 41.73 -2.66 23.36
C GLN A 39 42.40 -1.32 23.69
N GLU A 40 42.84 -0.62 22.68
CA GLU A 40 43.38 0.73 22.78
C GLU A 40 42.23 1.74 22.92
N ILE A 41 42.15 2.43 24.05
CA ILE A 41 41.11 3.43 24.31
C ILE A 41 41.74 4.81 24.11
N VAL A 42 41.23 5.58 23.19
CA VAL A 42 41.60 6.98 22.98
C VAL A 42 40.60 7.88 23.72
N LEU A 43 41.10 8.62 24.73
CA LEU A 43 40.32 9.61 25.47
C LEU A 43 40.44 10.98 24.80
N LEU A 44 39.29 11.58 24.44
CA LEU A 44 39.23 12.98 24.03
C LEU A 44 39.21 13.91 25.27
N PRO A 45 39.58 15.21 25.11
CA PRO A 45 39.64 16.17 26.21
C PRO A 45 38.33 16.36 26.98
N ASP A 46 37.19 16.00 26.38
CA ASP A 46 35.86 16.13 27.00
C ASP A 46 35.32 14.85 27.64
N GLY A 47 36.18 13.82 27.84
CA GLY A 47 35.78 12.57 28.51
C GLY A 47 34.90 11.62 27.70
N ALA A 48 34.71 11.86 26.41
CA ALA A 48 33.93 10.96 25.52
C ALA A 48 34.83 9.77 25.07
N ILE A 49 34.28 8.55 25.13
CA ILE A 49 34.95 7.32 24.70
C ILE A 49 34.59 7.07 23.22
N VAL A 50 35.60 6.96 22.35
CA VAL A 50 35.44 6.59 20.94
C VAL A 50 35.64 5.08 20.80
N PRO A 51 34.73 4.33 20.14
CA PRO A 51 34.92 2.91 19.88
C PRO A 51 36.11 2.68 18.93
N PRO A 52 36.85 1.56 19.07
CA PRO A 52 38.03 1.28 18.26
C PRO A 52 37.72 1.21 16.76
N ALA A 53 38.60 1.73 15.92
CA ALA A 53 38.48 1.93 14.48
C ALA A 53 38.28 0.64 13.63
N ALA A 54 38.24 -0.54 14.24
CA ALA A 54 38.09 -1.84 13.56
C ALA A 54 36.70 -2.09 12.95
N GLN A 55 35.71 -1.18 13.10
CA GLN A 55 34.35 -1.35 12.62
C GLN A 55 33.94 -0.36 11.49
N LEU A 56 34.88 0.41 10.97
CA LEU A 56 34.58 1.23 9.78
C LEU A 56 34.71 0.36 8.52
N PRO A 57 33.74 0.43 7.57
CA PRO A 57 33.84 -0.27 6.30
C PRO A 57 35.11 0.21 5.58
N ARG A 58 35.95 -0.71 5.13
CA ARG A 58 37.15 -0.40 4.35
C ARG A 58 36.73 0.24 3.04
N VAL A 59 37.17 1.45 2.81
CA VAL A 59 37.09 2.08 1.49
C VAL A 59 38.07 1.33 0.58
N PHE A 60 37.58 0.69 -0.47
CA PHE A 60 38.39 0.02 -1.48
C PHE A 60 39.28 1.03 -2.18
N SER A 61 40.58 0.84 -2.14
CA SER A 61 41.52 1.58 -2.97
C SER A 61 41.48 1.09 -4.42
N PRO A 62 41.67 1.95 -5.44
CA PRO A 62 41.55 1.60 -6.87
C PRO A 62 42.55 0.55 -7.39
N GLY A 63 43.28 -0.14 -6.55
CA GLY A 63 44.24 -1.20 -6.92
C GLY A 63 43.83 -2.62 -6.58
N ASP A 64 42.80 -2.82 -5.73
CA ASP A 64 42.32 -4.15 -5.30
C ASP A 64 41.03 -4.51 -6.07
N ALA A 65 41.13 -4.66 -7.38
CA ALA A 65 40.05 -5.30 -8.14
C ALA A 65 40.04 -6.78 -7.78
N PRO A 66 38.89 -7.34 -7.29
CA PRO A 66 38.76 -8.79 -7.15
C PRO A 66 38.92 -9.40 -8.53
N GLN A 67 39.81 -10.40 -8.65
CA GLN A 67 39.95 -11.18 -9.87
C GLN A 67 38.60 -11.78 -10.21
N GLY A 68 37.99 -11.27 -11.28
CA GLY A 68 36.66 -11.66 -11.72
C GLY A 68 36.64 -13.16 -12.03
N PHE A 69 35.46 -13.75 -11.90
CA PHE A 69 35.11 -15.13 -12.22
C PHE A 69 35.31 -15.53 -13.70
N ALA A 70 36.12 -14.79 -14.46
CA ALA A 70 36.36 -14.99 -15.90
C ALA A 70 37.12 -16.27 -16.23
N ASN A 71 37.67 -17.00 -15.26
CA ASN A 71 38.48 -18.21 -15.46
C ASN A 71 37.94 -19.44 -14.71
N ALA A 72 36.67 -19.48 -14.32
CA ALA A 72 36.09 -20.74 -13.83
C ALA A 72 35.82 -21.68 -14.99
N PRO A 73 36.31 -22.96 -14.94
CA PRO A 73 36.06 -23.91 -15.99
C PRO A 73 34.57 -24.19 -16.16
N GLY A 74 34.02 -23.88 -17.34
CA GLY A 74 32.62 -24.15 -17.68
C GLY A 74 31.73 -22.92 -17.86
N THR A 75 32.22 -21.70 -17.70
CA THR A 75 31.40 -20.49 -17.91
C THR A 75 31.73 -19.82 -19.24
N ALA A 76 30.85 -19.98 -20.24
CA ALA A 76 30.91 -19.21 -21.47
C ALA A 76 30.25 -17.85 -21.25
N VAL A 77 31.02 -16.78 -21.17
CA VAL A 77 30.49 -15.40 -21.13
C VAL A 77 30.33 -14.90 -22.56
N ASN A 78 29.08 -14.69 -22.99
CA ASN A 78 28.79 -13.97 -24.21
C ASN A 78 29.16 -12.49 -23.99
N ARG A 79 30.19 -12.02 -24.68
CA ARG A 79 30.54 -10.59 -24.69
C ARG A 79 29.53 -9.83 -25.54
N LEU A 80 29.02 -8.74 -25.01
CA LEU A 80 28.24 -7.76 -25.77
C LEU A 80 29.09 -7.17 -26.88
N PRO A 81 28.59 -7.03 -28.14
CA PRO A 81 29.34 -6.43 -29.23
C PRO A 81 29.61 -4.94 -28.92
N THR A 82 30.86 -4.53 -29.10
CA THR A 82 31.29 -3.15 -29.03
C THR A 82 30.87 -2.46 -30.35
N ILE A 83 30.22 -1.32 -30.24
CA ILE A 83 29.85 -0.48 -31.42
C ILE A 83 31.14 0.01 -32.07
N GLY A 84 31.39 -0.48 -33.30
CA GLY A 84 32.54 0.02 -34.09
C GLY A 84 33.34 -1.02 -34.85
N ASP A 85 32.95 -2.29 -34.88
CA ASP A 85 33.66 -3.29 -35.69
C ASP A 85 32.83 -3.70 -36.93
N GLU A 86 33.17 -3.08 -38.06
CA GLU A 86 32.63 -3.50 -39.36
C GLU A 86 33.34 -4.78 -39.83
N THR A 87 32.76 -5.95 -39.50
CA THR A 87 33.20 -7.20 -40.12
C THR A 87 32.04 -8.13 -40.38
N GLN A 88 31.67 -8.14 -41.64
CA GLN A 88 31.07 -9.24 -42.42
C GLN A 88 29.84 -9.99 -41.81
N VAL A 89 28.70 -9.61 -42.31
CA VAL A 89 27.46 -10.39 -42.27
C VAL A 89 27.66 -11.63 -43.16
N ALA A 90 27.92 -12.78 -42.57
CA ALA A 90 27.75 -14.04 -43.21
C ALA A 90 26.27 -14.37 -43.40
N THR A 91 25.84 -14.31 -44.65
CA THR A 91 24.48 -14.68 -45.07
C THR A 91 24.27 -16.18 -44.84
N ALA A 92 23.47 -16.55 -43.86
CA ALA A 92 23.05 -17.94 -43.72
C ALA A 92 21.97 -18.27 -44.77
N PRO A 93 22.04 -19.40 -45.48
CA PRO A 93 21.05 -19.80 -46.45
C PRO A 93 19.74 -20.21 -45.76
N ALA A 94 18.62 -19.70 -46.26
CA ALA A 94 17.29 -20.08 -45.84
C ALA A 94 17.07 -21.60 -46.00
N PRO A 95 16.37 -22.27 -45.06
CA PRO A 95 16.01 -23.67 -45.22
C PRO A 95 14.98 -23.83 -46.34
N GLY A 96 15.39 -24.40 -47.45
CA GLY A 96 14.52 -24.78 -48.55
C GLY A 96 13.62 -25.95 -48.14
N PHE A 97 12.33 -25.75 -48.23
CA PHE A 97 11.36 -26.82 -48.15
C PHE A 97 11.47 -27.71 -49.41
N LEU A 98 12.02 -28.90 -49.28
CA LEU A 98 11.99 -29.95 -50.31
C LEU A 98 10.54 -30.48 -50.37
N ARG A 99 9.88 -30.21 -51.51
CA ARG A 99 8.62 -30.82 -51.90
C ARG A 99 8.95 -32.16 -52.61
N PRO A 100 8.40 -33.31 -52.14
CA PRO A 100 8.55 -34.58 -52.91
C PRO A 100 7.67 -34.53 -54.16
N PRO A 101 8.13 -35.07 -55.29
CA PRO A 101 7.33 -35.19 -56.52
C PRO A 101 6.40 -36.39 -56.46
N GLY A 102 5.15 -36.20 -56.87
CA GLY A 102 4.26 -37.25 -57.30
C GLY A 102 3.24 -37.74 -56.32
N ALA A 103 2.05 -37.11 -56.37
CA ALA A 103 0.77 -37.83 -56.19
C ALA A 103 -0.31 -37.05 -56.95
N GLU A 104 -0.80 -37.69 -57.95
CA GLU A 104 -1.99 -37.27 -58.75
C GLU A 104 -3.25 -37.25 -57.88
N ALA A 105 -4.10 -36.29 -58.12
CA ALA A 105 -5.43 -36.18 -57.51
C ALA A 105 -6.42 -37.13 -58.17
N PRO A 106 -7.29 -37.79 -57.41
CA PRO A 106 -8.57 -38.26 -57.95
C PRO A 106 -9.62 -37.21 -57.64
N ALA A 107 -10.31 -36.80 -58.71
CA ALA A 107 -11.57 -36.07 -58.62
C ALA A 107 -12.65 -36.99 -58.04
N GLY A 108 -13.42 -36.51 -57.08
CA GLY A 108 -14.55 -37.25 -56.51
C GLY A 108 -15.31 -36.46 -55.46
N ALA A 109 -16.30 -35.70 -55.89
CA ALA A 109 -17.63 -35.50 -55.33
C ALA A 109 -17.87 -35.38 -53.81
N LEU A 110 -18.41 -34.23 -53.45
CA LEU A 110 -19.62 -34.04 -52.65
C LEU A 110 -19.74 -34.71 -51.27
N ALA A 111 -19.61 -33.90 -50.23
CA ALA A 111 -20.52 -33.94 -49.09
C ALA A 111 -20.39 -32.62 -48.29
N GLY A 112 -21.52 -31.87 -48.16
CA GLY A 112 -21.56 -30.66 -47.35
C GLY A 112 -21.38 -30.98 -45.88
N GLY A 113 -20.27 -30.48 -45.34
CA GLY A 113 -20.08 -30.33 -43.90
C GLY A 113 -20.63 -28.98 -43.45
N PRO A 114 -21.15 -28.86 -42.23
CA PRO A 114 -21.62 -27.57 -41.73
C PRO A 114 -20.46 -26.56 -41.74
N PRO A 115 -20.72 -25.27 -41.98
CA PRO A 115 -19.70 -24.24 -41.98
C PRO A 115 -18.99 -24.21 -40.60
N PRO A 116 -17.68 -23.95 -40.57
CA PRO A 116 -16.98 -23.79 -39.32
C PRO A 116 -17.68 -22.67 -38.54
N ALA A 117 -17.98 -22.94 -37.27
CA ALA A 117 -18.53 -21.94 -36.36
C ALA A 117 -17.62 -20.70 -36.39
N THR A 118 -18.16 -19.61 -36.88
CA THR A 118 -17.49 -18.31 -36.85
C THR A 118 -17.15 -18.04 -35.40
N ALA A 119 -15.85 -18.05 -35.06
CA ALA A 119 -15.41 -17.62 -33.76
C ALA A 119 -16.03 -16.24 -33.51
N ALA A 120 -16.83 -16.15 -32.45
CA ALA A 120 -17.44 -14.90 -32.06
C ALA A 120 -16.33 -13.88 -31.88
N VAL A 121 -16.31 -12.84 -32.69
CA VAL A 121 -15.49 -11.67 -32.49
C VAL A 121 -15.86 -11.16 -31.10
N PRO A 122 -14.92 -11.02 -30.15
CA PRO A 122 -15.25 -10.47 -28.87
C PRO A 122 -15.93 -9.11 -29.06
N ALA A 123 -17.07 -8.92 -28.43
CA ALA A 123 -17.80 -7.66 -28.50
C ALA A 123 -16.84 -6.53 -28.11
N PRO A 124 -16.87 -5.37 -28.81
CA PRO A 124 -16.03 -4.24 -28.43
C PRO A 124 -16.28 -3.93 -26.97
N ALA A 125 -15.20 -3.83 -26.18
CA ALA A 125 -15.25 -3.48 -24.77
C ALA A 125 -16.08 -2.19 -24.62
N ALA A 126 -16.99 -2.18 -23.65
CA ALA A 126 -17.77 -0.98 -23.34
C ALA A 126 -16.81 0.20 -23.12
N PRO A 127 -17.14 1.42 -23.59
CA PRO A 127 -16.30 2.58 -23.37
C PRO A 127 -16.08 2.79 -21.87
N ALA A 128 -14.84 3.08 -21.49
CA ALA A 128 -14.49 3.36 -20.11
C ALA A 128 -15.35 4.53 -19.56
N PRO A 129 -15.88 4.44 -18.33
CA PRO A 129 -16.63 5.52 -17.71
C PRO A 129 -15.74 6.76 -17.59
N ARG A 130 -16.19 7.89 -18.10
CA ARG A 130 -15.47 9.16 -18.13
C ARG A 130 -16.26 10.24 -17.42
N GLY A 131 -15.55 11.22 -16.87
CA GLY A 131 -16.19 12.34 -16.20
C GLY A 131 -16.87 11.94 -14.88
N GLU A 132 -18.06 12.45 -14.65
CA GLU A 132 -18.83 12.25 -13.41
C GLU A 132 -19.32 10.81 -13.21
N GLU A 133 -19.38 10.00 -14.26
CA GLU A 133 -19.80 8.59 -14.18
C GLU A 133 -18.71 7.68 -13.61
N ALA A 134 -17.44 8.09 -13.63
CA ALA A 134 -16.37 7.31 -13.06
C ALA A 134 -16.56 7.11 -11.54
N PRO A 135 -16.44 5.88 -11.01
CA PRO A 135 -16.64 5.58 -9.58
C PRO A 135 -15.89 6.51 -8.63
N ILE A 136 -14.66 6.89 -8.96
CA ILE A 136 -13.88 7.82 -8.15
C ILE A 136 -14.56 9.20 -7.98
N ARG A 137 -15.34 9.65 -8.96
CA ARG A 137 -16.11 10.90 -8.86
C ARG A 137 -17.50 10.66 -8.28
N ARG A 138 -18.18 9.62 -8.77
CA ARG A 138 -19.55 9.32 -8.39
C ARG A 138 -19.68 8.95 -6.91
N TYR A 139 -18.73 8.21 -6.39
CA TYR A 139 -18.74 7.73 -5.00
C TYR A 139 -17.75 8.46 -4.11
N GLY A 140 -17.00 9.41 -4.63
CA GLY A 140 -16.15 10.29 -3.86
C GLY A 140 -16.95 11.06 -2.81
N ALA A 141 -16.39 11.24 -1.61
CA ALA A 141 -17.01 12.05 -0.59
C ALA A 141 -16.96 13.55 -0.99
N ALA A 142 -18.02 14.28 -0.67
CA ALA A 142 -18.05 15.71 -0.92
C ALA A 142 -16.92 16.42 -0.14
N PHE A 143 -16.14 17.23 -0.84
CA PHE A 143 -15.00 17.93 -0.26
C PHE A 143 -14.86 19.35 -0.84
N THR A 144 -14.64 20.31 0.03
CA THR A 144 -14.33 21.69 -0.34
C THR A 144 -13.13 22.14 0.49
N PRO A 145 -11.96 22.39 -0.12
CA PRO A 145 -10.78 22.80 0.62
C PRO A 145 -10.90 24.23 1.11
N GLU A 146 -10.43 24.49 2.32
CA GLU A 146 -10.19 25.84 2.80
C GLU A 146 -8.90 26.39 2.15
N PRO A 147 -8.93 27.59 1.56
CA PRO A 147 -7.75 28.18 0.93
C PRO A 147 -6.58 28.33 1.92
N GLY A 148 -5.37 28.05 1.44
CA GLY A 148 -4.13 28.24 2.21
C GLY A 148 -3.78 27.12 3.18
N LYS A 149 -4.61 26.10 3.32
CA LYS A 149 -4.28 24.89 4.10
C LYS A 149 -3.89 23.76 3.17
N PRO A 150 -2.81 22.98 3.49
CA PRO A 150 -2.42 21.80 2.72
C PRO A 150 -3.46 20.69 2.86
N LEU A 151 -3.48 19.79 1.87
CA LEU A 151 -4.36 18.63 1.89
C LEU A 151 -3.73 17.50 2.72
N PHE A 152 -4.53 16.89 3.57
CA PHE A 152 -4.12 15.78 4.42
C PHE A 152 -5.09 14.62 4.26
N SER A 153 -4.67 13.54 3.59
CA SER A 153 -5.51 12.37 3.38
C SER A 153 -5.15 11.23 4.33
N VAL A 154 -6.17 10.60 4.86
CA VAL A 154 -6.02 9.45 5.76
C VAL A 154 -6.71 8.24 5.14
N VAL A 155 -5.93 7.24 4.78
CA VAL A 155 -6.41 5.90 4.42
C VAL A 155 -6.45 5.06 5.68
N LEU A 156 -7.65 4.69 6.11
CA LEU A 156 -7.87 3.86 7.28
C LEU A 156 -8.22 2.44 6.85
N ILE A 157 -7.34 1.49 7.11
CA ILE A 157 -7.63 0.07 6.91
C ILE A 157 -8.59 -0.38 8.01
N ASP A 158 -9.72 -0.96 7.63
CA ASP A 158 -10.63 -1.62 8.55
C ASP A 158 -10.32 -3.12 8.62
N PRO A 159 -9.64 -3.60 9.67
CA PRO A 159 -9.34 -5.03 9.82
C PRO A 159 -10.54 -5.85 10.31
N GLY A 160 -11.60 -5.17 10.73
CA GLY A 160 -12.76 -5.80 11.38
C GLY A 160 -12.55 -6.17 12.84
N THR A 161 -13.64 -6.31 13.56
CA THR A 161 -13.62 -6.63 15.00
C THR A 161 -13.06 -8.03 15.28
N ALA A 162 -13.25 -8.99 14.37
CA ALA A 162 -12.69 -10.33 14.48
C ALA A 162 -11.15 -10.34 14.51
N ALA A 163 -10.50 -9.36 13.87
CA ALA A 163 -9.05 -9.18 13.91
C ALA A 163 -8.58 -8.25 15.03
N GLY A 164 -9.49 -7.77 15.88
CA GLY A 164 -9.20 -6.85 16.98
C GLY A 164 -9.25 -5.37 16.60
N GLY A 165 -9.82 -5.04 15.44
CA GLY A 165 -10.11 -3.67 15.06
C GLY A 165 -11.31 -3.11 15.78
N LEU A 166 -11.46 -1.79 15.73
CA LEU A 166 -12.65 -1.11 16.24
C LEU A 166 -13.86 -1.38 15.32
N ASP A 167 -15.04 -1.32 15.90
CA ASP A 167 -16.27 -1.47 15.13
C ASP A 167 -16.54 -0.23 14.25
N SER A 168 -17.33 -0.42 13.20
CA SER A 168 -17.65 0.63 12.24
C SER A 168 -18.39 1.83 12.86
N GLY A 169 -19.13 1.62 13.96
CA GLY A 169 -19.81 2.70 14.69
C GLY A 169 -18.80 3.64 15.34
N THR A 170 -17.80 3.10 16.01
CA THR A 170 -16.71 3.85 16.63
C THR A 170 -15.90 4.62 15.57
N ILE A 171 -15.57 3.98 14.43
CA ILE A 171 -14.84 4.63 13.34
C ILE A 171 -15.64 5.82 12.76
N ARG A 172 -16.93 5.65 12.50
CA ARG A 172 -17.81 6.70 11.99
C ARG A 172 -17.96 7.88 12.97
N ALA A 173 -17.93 7.59 14.27
CA ALA A 173 -18.03 8.62 15.30
C ALA A 173 -16.83 9.57 15.35
N LEU A 174 -15.72 9.28 14.66
CA LEU A 174 -14.57 10.18 14.54
C LEU A 174 -14.94 11.50 13.83
N GLY A 175 -15.94 11.48 12.94
CA GLY A 175 -16.37 12.66 12.21
C GLY A 175 -15.32 13.26 11.26
N LEU A 176 -14.29 12.49 10.90
CA LEU A 176 -13.24 12.89 9.97
C LEU A 176 -13.54 12.36 8.57
N PRO A 177 -13.22 13.09 7.49
CA PRO A 177 -13.40 12.64 6.12
C PRO A 177 -12.31 11.62 5.74
N LEU A 178 -12.45 10.39 6.23
CA LEU A 178 -11.52 9.29 6.01
C LEU A 178 -11.89 8.51 4.76
N THR A 179 -10.90 7.89 4.10
CA THR A 179 -11.11 6.86 3.11
C THR A 179 -10.87 5.50 3.75
N ILE A 180 -11.90 4.67 3.80
CA ILE A 180 -11.87 3.38 4.49
C ILE A 180 -11.48 2.28 3.51
N ALA A 181 -10.31 1.69 3.69
CA ALA A 181 -9.84 0.56 2.90
C ALA A 181 -10.32 -0.76 3.53
N ILE A 182 -11.10 -1.53 2.78
CA ILE A 182 -11.71 -2.78 3.24
C ILE A 182 -11.18 -3.93 2.40
N ASP A 183 -10.76 -5.01 3.07
CA ASP A 183 -10.45 -6.27 2.41
C ASP A 183 -11.75 -6.92 1.91
N PRO A 184 -11.94 -7.06 0.60
CA PRO A 184 -13.16 -7.61 0.01
C PRO A 184 -13.36 -9.10 0.32
N THR A 185 -12.33 -9.80 0.79
CA THR A 185 -12.43 -11.22 1.16
C THR A 185 -13.05 -11.45 2.55
N ARG A 186 -13.18 -10.38 3.34
CA ARG A 186 -13.84 -10.46 4.65
C ARG A 186 -15.33 -10.79 4.49
N PRO A 187 -15.89 -11.66 5.35
CA PRO A 187 -17.31 -12.04 5.27
C PRO A 187 -18.29 -10.88 5.46
N ASP A 188 -17.88 -9.84 6.20
CA ASP A 188 -18.69 -8.66 6.54
C ASP A 188 -18.36 -7.43 5.67
N ALA A 189 -17.48 -7.55 4.68
CA ALA A 189 -16.98 -6.44 3.88
C ALA A 189 -18.08 -5.56 3.27
N ALA A 190 -19.07 -6.17 2.62
CA ALA A 190 -20.18 -5.45 2.01
C ALA A 190 -21.04 -4.69 3.05
N THR A 191 -21.29 -5.31 4.22
CA THR A 191 -22.06 -4.69 5.30
C THR A 191 -21.31 -3.52 5.92
N ALA A 192 -20.01 -3.69 6.17
CA ALA A 192 -19.15 -2.62 6.67
C ALA A 192 -19.08 -1.44 5.69
N ALA A 193 -18.87 -1.74 4.39
CA ALA A 193 -18.85 -0.73 3.34
C ALA A 193 -20.16 0.08 3.28
N ALA A 194 -21.31 -0.60 3.30
CA ALA A 194 -22.61 0.08 3.31
C ALA A 194 -22.77 1.00 4.53
N ALA A 195 -22.30 0.56 5.71
CA ALA A 195 -22.34 1.36 6.93
C ALA A 195 -21.47 2.62 6.83
N TYR A 196 -20.27 2.54 6.24
CA TYR A 196 -19.40 3.70 6.02
C TYR A 196 -19.97 4.64 4.96
N ARG A 197 -20.48 4.11 3.85
CA ARG A 197 -21.14 4.91 2.81
C ARG A 197 -22.35 5.67 3.33
N ALA A 198 -23.19 5.05 4.15
CA ALA A 198 -24.34 5.70 4.80
C ALA A 198 -23.93 6.84 5.72
N ALA A 199 -22.69 6.85 6.24
CA ALA A 199 -22.11 7.93 7.03
C ALA A 199 -21.39 9.00 6.18
N GLY A 200 -21.41 8.89 4.84
CA GLY A 200 -20.75 9.83 3.94
C GLY A 200 -19.23 9.62 3.78
N LEU A 201 -18.68 8.51 4.31
CA LEU A 201 -17.27 8.18 4.15
C LEU A 201 -17.00 7.50 2.81
N GLU A 202 -15.80 7.70 2.27
CA GLU A 202 -15.33 6.94 1.12
C GLU A 202 -14.97 5.51 1.50
N VAL A 203 -15.22 4.59 0.57
CA VAL A 203 -14.76 3.20 0.66
C VAL A 203 -13.81 2.93 -0.50
N ALA A 204 -12.71 2.23 -0.20
CA ALA A 204 -11.75 1.75 -1.18
C ALA A 204 -11.51 0.24 -0.99
N ILE A 205 -11.11 -0.43 -2.06
CA ILE A 205 -10.76 -1.84 -2.05
C ILE A 205 -9.33 -1.96 -1.53
N LEU A 206 -9.10 -2.64 -0.41
CA LEU A 206 -7.77 -3.05 -0.01
C LEU A 206 -7.39 -4.28 -0.84
N ALA A 207 -6.33 -4.18 -1.66
CA ALA A 207 -5.91 -5.29 -2.50
C ALA A 207 -5.55 -6.51 -1.67
N SER A 208 -6.25 -7.61 -1.90
CA SER A 208 -5.97 -8.87 -1.23
C SER A 208 -4.81 -9.59 -1.91
N PRO A 209 -4.06 -10.44 -1.19
CA PRO A 209 -2.96 -11.19 -1.77
C PRO A 209 -3.40 -12.01 -3.00
N LEU A 210 -2.60 -11.92 -4.06
CA LEU A 210 -2.76 -12.75 -5.24
C LEU A 210 -1.93 -14.05 -5.09
N PRO A 211 -2.28 -15.13 -5.81
CA PRO A 211 -1.46 -16.34 -5.84
C PRO A 211 -0.03 -16.05 -6.30
N GLU A 212 0.93 -16.88 -5.86
CA GLU A 212 2.30 -16.80 -6.35
C GLU A 212 2.31 -17.09 -7.87
N GLY A 213 2.99 -16.24 -8.63
CA GLY A 213 2.99 -16.33 -10.09
C GLY A 213 1.71 -15.86 -10.78
N ALA A 214 0.86 -15.09 -10.07
CA ALA A 214 -0.37 -14.54 -10.64
C ALA A 214 -0.13 -13.86 -11.99
N THR A 215 -1.06 -14.08 -12.90
CA THR A 215 -1.10 -13.53 -14.26
C THR A 215 -2.03 -12.31 -14.33
N ALA A 216 -2.03 -11.63 -15.47
CA ALA A 216 -3.00 -10.57 -15.78
C ALA A 216 -4.46 -11.06 -15.62
N GLN A 217 -4.75 -12.28 -16.06
CA GLN A 217 -6.08 -12.86 -15.95
C GLN A 217 -6.49 -13.11 -14.50
N ASP A 218 -5.56 -13.59 -13.66
CA ASP A 218 -5.83 -13.77 -12.21
C ASP A 218 -6.14 -12.44 -11.55
N LEU A 219 -5.43 -11.38 -11.93
CA LEU A 219 -5.68 -10.01 -11.45
C LEU A 219 -7.04 -9.49 -11.91
N GLU A 220 -7.43 -9.68 -13.17
CA GLU A 220 -8.75 -9.27 -13.69
C GLU A 220 -9.88 -9.97 -12.94
N VAL A 221 -9.79 -11.29 -12.75
CA VAL A 221 -10.77 -12.09 -12.00
C VAL A 221 -10.85 -11.61 -10.54
N ALA A 222 -9.71 -11.34 -9.91
CA ALA A 222 -9.67 -10.82 -8.54
C ALA A 222 -10.35 -9.45 -8.44
N LEU A 223 -10.05 -8.52 -9.35
CA LEU A 223 -10.64 -7.18 -9.37
C LEU A 223 -12.16 -7.24 -9.61
N GLU A 224 -12.62 -8.09 -10.51
CA GLU A 224 -14.06 -8.29 -10.73
C GLU A 224 -14.75 -8.80 -9.44
N ALA A 225 -14.16 -9.80 -8.78
CA ALA A 225 -14.67 -10.33 -7.52
C ALA A 225 -14.68 -9.26 -6.42
N TRP A 226 -13.62 -8.46 -6.28
CA TRP A 226 -13.53 -7.40 -5.29
C TRP A 226 -14.59 -6.31 -5.52
N ARG A 227 -14.80 -5.92 -6.77
CA ARG A 227 -15.81 -4.94 -7.13
C ARG A 227 -17.24 -5.45 -6.94
N ALA A 228 -17.47 -6.75 -7.14
CA ALA A 228 -18.78 -7.35 -6.86
C ALA A 228 -19.16 -7.21 -5.37
N VAL A 229 -18.18 -7.26 -4.46
CA VAL A 229 -18.37 -7.08 -3.02
C VAL A 229 -18.43 -5.61 -2.64
N LEU A 230 -17.61 -4.74 -3.27
CA LEU A 230 -17.45 -3.31 -2.95
C LEU A 230 -17.76 -2.44 -4.18
N PRO A 231 -19.02 -2.42 -4.67
CA PRO A 231 -19.37 -1.75 -5.93
C PRO A 231 -19.25 -0.23 -5.90
N GLU A 232 -19.28 0.38 -4.70
CA GLU A 232 -19.16 1.82 -4.51
C GLU A 232 -17.73 2.26 -4.10
N ALA A 233 -16.74 1.39 -4.32
CA ALA A 233 -15.36 1.73 -4.06
C ALA A 233 -14.87 2.81 -5.04
N VAL A 234 -14.06 3.76 -4.53
CA VAL A 234 -13.49 4.85 -5.31
C VAL A 234 -12.10 4.51 -5.88
N ALA A 235 -11.38 3.60 -5.24
CA ALA A 235 -10.00 3.27 -5.57
C ALA A 235 -9.64 1.85 -5.14
N VAL A 236 -8.54 1.34 -5.70
CA VAL A 236 -7.82 0.17 -5.17
C VAL A 236 -6.62 0.68 -4.39
N VAL A 237 -6.40 0.12 -3.21
CA VAL A 237 -5.37 0.49 -2.25
C VAL A 237 -4.39 -0.65 -2.09
N GLU A 238 -3.12 -0.40 -2.36
CA GLU A 238 -2.04 -1.34 -2.03
C GLU A 238 -1.89 -1.46 -0.50
N PRO A 239 -1.85 -2.68 0.04
CA PRO A 239 -1.65 -2.87 1.48
C PRO A 239 -0.25 -2.41 1.92
N PRO A 240 0.05 -2.34 3.25
CA PRO A 240 1.37 -2.00 3.77
C PRO A 240 2.53 -2.82 3.17
N LYS A 241 2.26 -4.09 2.84
CA LYS A 241 3.14 -4.92 2.01
C LYS A 241 2.52 -5.00 0.62
N PRO A 242 3.04 -4.28 -0.36
CA PRO A 242 2.43 -4.18 -1.69
C PRO A 242 2.28 -5.53 -2.39
N VAL A 243 1.15 -5.70 -3.06
CA VAL A 243 0.80 -6.94 -3.79
C VAL A 243 1.19 -6.84 -5.27
N VAL A 244 0.89 -5.71 -5.90
CA VAL A 244 1.00 -5.54 -7.36
C VAL A 244 2.01 -4.46 -7.74
N GLN A 245 2.09 -3.35 -7.01
CA GLN A 245 2.77 -2.12 -7.46
C GLN A 245 4.24 -2.30 -7.87
N ASN A 246 4.96 -3.29 -7.31
CA ASN A 246 6.38 -3.53 -7.60
C ASN A 246 6.60 -4.54 -8.74
N ASN A 247 5.55 -5.24 -9.19
CA ASN A 247 5.58 -6.09 -10.36
C ASN A 247 5.13 -5.31 -11.59
N ARG A 248 6.06 -4.93 -12.47
CA ARG A 248 5.77 -4.05 -13.61
C ARG A 248 4.69 -4.59 -14.54
N LEU A 249 4.64 -5.91 -14.77
CA LEU A 249 3.64 -6.51 -15.66
C LEU A 249 2.25 -6.43 -15.03
N LEU A 250 2.11 -6.92 -13.79
CA LEU A 250 0.83 -6.84 -13.08
C LEU A 250 0.39 -5.39 -12.83
N ALA A 251 1.34 -4.48 -12.58
CA ALA A 251 1.05 -3.05 -12.40
C ALA A 251 0.51 -2.42 -13.69
N GLN A 252 1.01 -2.83 -14.86
CA GLN A 252 0.50 -2.37 -16.15
C GLN A 252 -0.94 -2.82 -16.37
N ASP A 253 -1.24 -4.07 -16.06
CA ASP A 253 -2.59 -4.63 -16.18
C ASP A 253 -3.54 -3.98 -15.18
N LEU A 254 -3.10 -3.80 -13.92
CA LEU A 254 -3.86 -3.09 -12.89
C LEU A 254 -4.26 -1.68 -13.37
N VAL A 255 -3.30 -0.88 -13.80
CA VAL A 255 -3.54 0.49 -14.28
C VAL A 255 -4.50 0.50 -15.47
N ALA A 256 -4.35 -0.43 -16.42
CA ALA A 256 -5.24 -0.54 -17.56
C ALA A 256 -6.68 -0.88 -17.15
N VAL A 257 -6.86 -1.81 -16.21
CA VAL A 257 -8.19 -2.17 -15.69
C VAL A 257 -8.78 -1.01 -14.91
N LEU A 258 -8.05 -0.40 -13.98
CA LEU A 258 -8.56 0.74 -13.19
C LEU A 258 -8.97 1.91 -14.07
N GLY A 259 -8.21 2.20 -15.14
CA GLY A 259 -8.57 3.24 -16.12
C GLY A 259 -9.88 2.93 -16.86
N ARG A 260 -10.12 1.66 -17.24
CA ARG A 260 -11.38 1.23 -17.86
C ARG A 260 -12.55 1.34 -16.89
N GLU A 261 -12.32 1.03 -15.62
CA GLU A 261 -13.34 1.00 -14.58
C GLU A 261 -13.59 2.36 -13.92
N GLY A 262 -12.74 3.35 -14.16
CA GLY A 262 -12.83 4.70 -13.58
C GLY A 262 -12.52 4.74 -12.10
N LEU A 263 -11.70 3.80 -11.60
CA LEU A 263 -11.20 3.74 -10.23
C LEU A 263 -9.87 4.47 -10.09
N GLY A 264 -9.59 5.00 -8.91
CA GLY A 264 -8.26 5.49 -8.55
C GLY A 264 -7.34 4.39 -8.04
N LEU A 265 -6.08 4.75 -7.82
CA LEU A 265 -5.05 3.90 -7.26
C LEU A 265 -4.38 4.56 -6.06
N VAL A 266 -4.17 3.78 -4.99
CA VAL A 266 -3.36 4.22 -3.85
C VAL A 266 -2.16 3.30 -3.72
N THR A 267 -0.96 3.87 -3.86
CA THR A 267 0.31 3.14 -3.82
C THR A 267 1.08 3.40 -2.53
N GLN A 268 2.05 2.55 -2.22
CA GLN A 268 2.96 2.72 -1.10
C GLN A 268 4.27 3.41 -1.56
N SER A 269 4.91 4.17 -0.67
CA SER A 269 6.18 4.85 -0.97
C SER A 269 7.39 3.90 -1.12
N GLY A 270 7.22 2.62 -0.77
CA GLY A 270 8.32 1.64 -0.80
C GLY A 270 8.49 0.95 -2.14
N GLY A 271 9.74 0.52 -2.42
CA GLY A 271 10.08 -0.24 -3.61
C GLY A 271 10.24 0.61 -4.87
N THR A 272 10.20 -0.05 -6.05
CA THR A 272 10.32 0.62 -7.36
C THR A 272 9.05 1.35 -7.79
N ASN A 273 7.93 1.01 -7.16
CA ASN A 273 6.61 1.56 -7.42
C ASN A 273 6.29 1.75 -8.92
N ALA A 274 6.36 0.65 -9.67
CA ALA A 274 6.06 0.67 -11.11
C ALA A 274 4.63 1.13 -11.39
N ALA A 275 3.70 0.82 -10.49
CA ALA A 275 2.30 1.21 -10.63
C ALA A 275 2.09 2.73 -10.61
N GLU A 276 2.78 3.47 -9.73
CA GLU A 276 2.75 4.94 -9.70
C GLU A 276 3.23 5.54 -11.04
N GLN A 277 4.35 5.02 -11.57
CA GLN A 277 4.90 5.51 -12.83
C GLN A 277 3.95 5.26 -14.01
N LEU A 278 3.33 4.07 -14.04
CA LEU A 278 2.38 3.69 -15.08
C LEU A 278 1.06 4.46 -14.94
N ALA A 279 0.58 4.67 -13.72
CA ALA A 279 -0.62 5.46 -13.45
C ALA A 279 -0.47 6.90 -13.94
N ARG A 280 0.66 7.55 -13.66
CA ARG A 280 0.97 8.90 -14.17
C ARG A 280 1.04 8.94 -15.69
N ALA A 281 1.66 7.94 -16.32
CA ALA A 281 1.75 7.87 -17.77
C ALA A 281 0.40 7.61 -18.46
N ALA A 282 -0.57 7.07 -17.73
CA ALA A 282 -1.92 6.76 -18.21
C ALA A 282 -2.97 7.79 -17.76
N ASP A 283 -2.57 8.90 -17.13
CA ASP A 283 -3.47 9.90 -16.53
C ASP A 283 -4.51 9.25 -15.59
N LEU A 284 -4.12 8.21 -14.86
CA LEU A 284 -4.95 7.56 -13.85
C LEU A 284 -4.87 8.34 -12.53
N PRO A 285 -6.01 8.65 -11.87
CA PRO A 285 -6.01 9.24 -10.54
C PRO A 285 -5.24 8.35 -9.55
N GLU A 286 -4.09 8.84 -9.07
CA GLU A 286 -3.20 8.08 -8.17
C GLU A 286 -2.80 8.94 -6.99
N VAL A 287 -2.67 8.30 -5.84
CA VAL A 287 -2.15 8.89 -4.60
C VAL A 287 -1.12 7.97 -3.99
N ARG A 288 0.03 8.54 -3.64
CA ARG A 288 1.08 7.80 -2.94
C ARG A 288 0.99 8.01 -1.43
N VAL A 289 0.94 6.90 -0.68
CA VAL A 289 1.05 6.92 0.78
C VAL A 289 2.47 7.32 1.17
N TRP A 290 2.60 8.41 1.92
CA TRP A 290 3.89 8.85 2.47
C TRP A 290 4.43 7.85 3.48
N ARG A 291 3.57 7.37 4.39
CA ARG A 291 3.95 6.39 5.42
C ARG A 291 2.74 5.62 5.97
N VAL A 292 2.98 4.34 6.29
CA VAL A 292 2.12 3.55 7.17
C VAL A 292 2.54 3.84 8.61
N LEU A 293 1.56 4.20 9.48
CA LEU A 293 1.85 4.76 10.81
C LEU A 293 1.85 3.73 11.92
N ASP A 294 1.32 2.54 11.66
CA ASP A 294 1.05 1.49 12.65
C ASP A 294 1.42 0.09 12.17
N ALA A 295 2.46 0.02 11.30
CA ALA A 295 2.93 -1.24 10.72
C ALA A 295 3.35 -2.27 11.78
N ASP A 296 3.91 -1.81 12.90
CA ASP A 296 4.36 -2.62 14.03
C ASP A 296 3.43 -2.48 15.26
N ARG A 297 2.16 -2.10 15.05
CA ARG A 297 1.20 -1.86 16.14
C ARG A 297 1.69 -0.79 17.13
N GLU A 298 2.16 0.31 16.62
CA GLU A 298 2.68 1.43 17.39
C GLU A 298 1.64 1.97 18.39
N ARG A 299 2.14 2.47 19.52
CA ARG A 299 1.31 3.11 20.54
C ARG A 299 0.76 4.45 20.03
N GLY A 300 -0.40 4.85 20.52
CA GLY A 300 -1.09 6.08 20.12
C GLY A 300 -0.22 7.33 20.15
N ALA A 301 0.62 7.50 21.17
CA ALA A 301 1.55 8.64 21.24
C ALA A 301 2.64 8.63 20.14
N VAL A 302 3.00 7.47 19.59
CA VAL A 302 3.93 7.37 18.44
C VAL A 302 3.19 7.76 17.16
N VAL A 303 1.98 7.25 16.99
CA VAL A 303 1.09 7.58 15.86
C VAL A 303 0.84 9.09 15.83
N GLU A 304 0.46 9.70 16.96
CA GLU A 304 0.23 11.14 17.10
C GLU A 304 1.44 11.97 16.65
N ARG A 305 2.64 11.65 17.14
CA ARG A 305 3.88 12.34 16.74
C ARG A 305 4.18 12.18 15.24
N THR A 306 3.89 11.00 14.68
CA THR A 306 4.13 10.75 13.26
C THR A 306 3.12 11.50 12.39
N LEU A 307 1.87 11.62 12.84
CA LEU A 307 0.84 12.46 12.21
C LEU A 307 1.24 13.94 12.22
N ALA A 308 1.77 14.45 13.34
CA ALA A 308 2.28 15.81 13.41
C ALA A 308 3.43 16.06 12.41
N ARG A 309 4.32 15.08 12.25
CA ARG A 309 5.37 15.14 11.23
C ARG A 309 4.77 15.11 9.81
N ALA A 310 3.79 14.26 9.55
CA ALA A 310 3.11 14.21 8.25
C ALA A 310 2.43 15.56 7.91
N ALA A 311 1.85 16.25 8.90
CA ALA A 311 1.30 17.58 8.70
C ALA A 311 2.36 18.61 8.28
N PHE A 312 3.57 18.49 8.82
CA PHE A 312 4.69 19.33 8.40
C PHE A 312 5.10 19.05 6.95
N GLU A 313 5.14 17.77 6.54
CA GLU A 313 5.40 17.40 5.15
C GLU A 313 4.28 17.93 4.23
N ALA A 314 3.00 17.82 4.65
CA ALA A 314 1.88 18.39 3.92
C ALA A 314 2.03 19.90 3.70
N ALA A 315 2.48 20.63 4.72
CA ALA A 315 2.70 22.09 4.62
C ALA A 315 3.82 22.43 3.63
N ARG A 316 4.82 21.57 3.50
CA ARG A 316 5.93 21.75 2.57
C ARG A 316 5.56 21.39 1.12
N ASP A 317 4.86 20.27 0.95
CA ASP A 317 4.62 19.67 -0.36
C ASP A 317 3.20 19.97 -0.91
N GLY A 318 2.38 20.67 -0.11
CA GLY A 318 1.00 21.00 -0.45
C GLY A 318 -0.02 19.90 -0.13
N ALA A 319 0.43 18.65 -0.03
CA ALA A 319 -0.41 17.49 0.26
C ALA A 319 0.37 16.33 0.86
N VAL A 320 -0.28 15.51 1.69
CA VAL A 320 0.25 14.24 2.19
C VAL A 320 -0.86 13.21 2.33
N THR A 321 -0.52 11.96 2.13
CA THR A 321 -1.39 10.81 2.45
C THR A 321 -0.70 9.91 3.45
N VAL A 322 -1.40 9.56 4.51
CA VAL A 322 -0.95 8.59 5.51
C VAL A 322 -1.88 7.38 5.52
N MET A 323 -1.36 6.27 5.96
CA MET A 323 -2.12 5.03 6.13
C MET A 323 -1.97 4.52 7.55
N LEU A 324 -3.07 4.08 8.13
CA LEU A 324 -3.10 3.39 9.42
C LEU A 324 -4.30 2.44 9.45
N SER A 325 -4.30 1.54 10.41
CA SER A 325 -5.40 0.59 10.62
C SER A 325 -6.29 1.02 11.78
N ALA A 326 -7.53 0.57 11.79
CA ALA A 326 -8.51 0.90 12.85
C ALA A 326 -8.22 0.14 14.16
N TRP A 327 -6.96 0.14 14.62
CA TRP A 327 -6.59 -0.37 15.93
C TRP A 327 -6.89 0.66 17.02
N PRO A 328 -7.23 0.23 18.25
CA PRO A 328 -7.52 1.14 19.36
C PRO A 328 -6.43 2.20 19.57
N GLU A 329 -5.15 1.81 19.57
CA GLU A 329 -4.01 2.71 19.74
C GLU A 329 -3.89 3.68 18.56
N SER A 330 -4.03 3.20 17.32
CA SER A 330 -3.94 4.02 16.11
C SER A 330 -5.05 5.09 16.09
N ILE A 331 -6.26 4.70 16.43
CA ILE A 331 -7.40 5.62 16.50
C ILE A 331 -7.26 6.60 17.66
N SER A 332 -6.75 6.16 18.81
CA SER A 332 -6.44 7.06 19.92
C SER A 332 -5.45 8.15 19.51
N GLY A 333 -4.35 7.78 18.83
CA GLY A 333 -3.36 8.73 18.33
C GLY A 333 -3.94 9.67 17.26
N LEU A 334 -4.74 9.15 16.33
CA LEU A 334 -5.40 9.93 15.30
C LEU A 334 -6.37 10.95 15.94
N THR A 335 -7.19 10.53 16.90
CA THR A 335 -8.16 11.38 17.58
C THR A 335 -7.45 12.49 18.37
N SER A 336 -6.43 12.15 19.16
CA SER A 336 -5.65 13.14 19.92
C SER A 336 -5.06 14.21 19.02
N TRP A 337 -4.44 13.80 17.91
CA TRP A 337 -3.83 14.73 16.97
C TRP A 337 -4.86 15.57 16.20
N SER A 338 -5.96 14.98 15.77
CA SER A 338 -6.95 15.65 14.90
C SER A 338 -7.59 16.88 15.55
N VAL A 339 -7.73 16.93 16.88
CA VAL A 339 -8.29 18.05 17.62
C VAL A 339 -7.54 19.36 17.32
N GLY A 340 -6.19 19.29 17.24
CA GLY A 340 -5.37 20.47 16.90
C GLY A 340 -5.14 20.65 15.39
N ALA A 341 -5.28 19.59 14.62
CA ALA A 341 -4.90 19.57 13.21
C ALA A 341 -5.94 20.22 12.29
N THR A 342 -7.22 20.21 12.63
CA THR A 342 -8.32 20.80 11.84
C THR A 342 -8.11 22.27 11.51
N GLY A 343 -7.36 23.00 12.35
CA GLY A 343 -6.98 24.40 12.11
C GLY A 343 -5.83 24.57 11.10
N THR A 344 -5.04 23.54 10.84
CA THR A 344 -3.77 23.63 10.10
C THR A 344 -3.75 22.87 8.78
N VAL A 345 -4.58 21.87 8.62
CA VAL A 345 -4.69 21.05 7.40
C VAL A 345 -6.14 20.91 6.95
N ASN A 346 -6.35 20.65 5.67
CA ASN A 346 -7.62 20.20 5.13
C ASN A 346 -7.62 18.67 5.12
N PHE A 347 -8.41 18.04 5.97
CA PHE A 347 -8.66 16.60 5.84
C PHE A 347 -9.41 16.32 4.55
N ALA A 348 -8.77 15.66 3.61
CA ALA A 348 -9.29 15.39 2.28
C ALA A 348 -9.48 13.88 2.07
N PRO A 349 -10.61 13.46 1.49
CA PRO A 349 -10.76 12.10 1.03
C PRO A 349 -9.78 11.81 -0.12
N VAL A 350 -9.41 10.54 -0.31
CA VAL A 350 -8.45 10.13 -1.34
C VAL A 350 -8.89 10.54 -2.73
N SER A 351 -10.19 10.42 -3.05
CA SER A 351 -10.71 10.81 -4.37
C SER A 351 -10.45 12.28 -4.68
N ALA A 352 -10.70 13.17 -3.71
CA ALA A 352 -10.48 14.60 -3.87
C ALA A 352 -8.99 14.91 -4.07
N LEU A 353 -8.10 14.26 -3.29
CA LEU A 353 -6.66 14.46 -3.42
C LEU A 353 -6.15 13.95 -4.77
N ALA A 354 -6.54 12.73 -5.18
CA ALA A 354 -6.12 12.15 -6.47
C ALA A 354 -6.54 13.02 -7.66
N LEU A 355 -7.77 13.51 -7.64
CA LEU A 355 -8.29 14.38 -8.70
C LEU A 355 -7.63 15.77 -8.71
N ALA A 356 -7.28 16.32 -7.54
CA ALA A 356 -6.55 17.58 -7.45
C ALA A 356 -5.10 17.46 -7.99
N GLN A 357 -4.43 16.33 -7.70
CA GLN A 357 -3.08 16.07 -8.22
C GLN A 357 -3.05 15.95 -9.75
N MET A 358 -4.05 15.32 -10.37
CA MET A 358 -4.19 15.27 -11.82
C MET A 358 -4.33 16.66 -12.45
N GLN A 359 -5.07 17.57 -11.79
CA GLN A 359 -5.27 18.94 -12.29
C GLN A 359 -4.02 19.80 -12.20
N ASN A 360 -3.13 19.53 -11.25
CA ASN A 360 -1.92 20.30 -11.00
C ASN A 360 -0.68 19.73 -11.73
N GLY A 361 -0.75 18.52 -12.28
CA GLY A 361 0.34 17.82 -12.97
C GLY A 361 0.25 17.82 -14.50
N GLY A 362 -0.78 18.48 -15.06
CA GLY A 362 -1.02 18.61 -16.51
C GLY A 362 -0.39 19.86 -17.15
#